data_198a41a5d2b903c1bff9efe3ce90ed35
#
_entry.id   198a41a5d2b903c1bff9efe3ce90ed35
#
_cell.length_a   1.000
_cell.length_b   1.000
_cell.length_c   1.000
_cell.angle_alpha   90.00
_cell.angle_beta   90.00
_cell.angle_gamma   90.00
#
_symmetry.space_group_name_H-M   'P 1'
#
loop_
_entity.id
_entity.type
_entity.pdbx_description
1 polymer ?
#
loop_
_entity_poly.entity_id
_entity_poly.type
_entity_poly.pdbx_seq_one_letter_code
_entity_poly.pdbx_strand_id
1 'polypeptide(L)'
;MKQEIFGIPIFHDQVDVTKFDCIPLAPLEPTWDSGVMSSFSSQKQEEIPESIWGYLSGVVERNLYSAQLMGKNARFGHIWRNVYKKHDYQDAHIHPKSQWSYVIYVDVTSRTAFFNPSIHNIQNHFGCTLPQFPLDYKPNLEPGSMIIFPSFL
;
A
#
# COMPACT_ATOMS: atom_id res chain seq x y z
N MET A 1 4.41 8.46 10.88
CA MET A 1 3.24 9.22 11.42
C MET A 1 2.01 8.33 11.34
N LYS A 2 1.20 8.21 12.41
CA LYS A 2 -0.10 7.52 12.38
C LYS A 2 -1.16 8.51 11.92
N GLN A 3 -2.02 8.08 10.99
CA GLN A 3 -3.23 8.78 10.58
C GLN A 3 -4.41 7.81 10.65
N GLU A 4 -5.58 8.29 11.01
CA GLU A 4 -6.83 7.54 10.96
C GLU A 4 -7.72 8.11 9.87
N ILE A 5 -8.20 7.23 8.99
CA ILE A 5 -9.17 7.56 7.95
C ILE A 5 -10.38 6.63 8.11
N PHE A 6 -11.58 7.18 8.06
CA PHE A 6 -12.82 6.42 8.28
C PHE A 6 -12.85 5.66 9.62
N GLY A 7 -12.08 6.13 10.62
CA GLY A 7 -11.82 5.39 11.86
C GLY A 7 -10.85 4.21 11.71
N ILE A 8 -10.21 4.05 10.57
CA ILE A 8 -9.23 3.01 10.27
C ILE A 8 -7.84 3.64 10.22
N PRO A 9 -6.85 3.10 10.97
CA PRO A 9 -5.51 3.66 10.97
C PRO A 9 -4.77 3.33 9.67
N ILE A 10 -4.10 4.32 9.12
CA ILE A 10 -3.05 4.17 8.12
C ILE A 10 -1.79 4.87 8.62
N PHE A 11 -0.64 4.44 8.14
CA PHE A 11 0.64 5.00 8.55
C PHE A 11 1.38 5.53 7.34
N HIS A 12 1.97 6.71 7.51
CA HIS A 12 2.86 7.32 6.53
C HIS A 12 4.28 7.30 7.08
N ASP A 13 5.20 6.86 6.26
CA ASP A 13 6.63 6.89 6.54
C ASP A 13 7.38 7.35 5.28
N GLN A 14 8.65 7.64 5.44
CA GLN A 14 9.56 7.95 4.35
C GLN A 14 10.68 6.92 4.34
N VAL A 15 10.95 6.34 3.18
CA VAL A 15 11.97 5.31 3.00
C VAL A 15 13.01 5.75 1.98
N ASP A 16 14.22 5.25 2.16
CA ASP A 16 15.30 5.43 1.21
C ASP A 16 15.12 4.45 0.04
N VAL A 17 14.62 4.96 -1.08
CA VAL A 17 14.33 4.14 -2.26
C VAL A 17 15.56 3.53 -2.89
N THR A 18 16.74 4.11 -2.70
CA THR A 18 18.01 3.58 -3.24
C THR A 18 18.38 2.22 -2.66
N LYS A 19 17.86 1.89 -1.48
CA LYS A 19 18.05 0.58 -0.87
C LYS A 19 17.42 -0.56 -1.69
N PHE A 20 16.41 -0.25 -2.50
CA PHE A 20 15.73 -1.24 -3.33
C PHE A 20 16.45 -1.55 -4.65
N ASP A 21 17.49 -0.78 -5.01
CA ASP A 21 18.29 -1.01 -6.23
C ASP A 21 18.99 -2.39 -6.24
N CYS A 22 19.17 -3.00 -5.07
CA CYS A 22 19.74 -4.33 -4.96
C CYS A 22 18.72 -5.48 -5.18
N ILE A 23 17.43 -5.16 -5.32
CA ILE A 23 16.42 -6.18 -5.62
C ILE A 23 16.55 -6.59 -7.09
N PRO A 24 16.69 -7.89 -7.41
CA PRO A 24 16.72 -8.36 -8.78
C PRO A 24 15.48 -7.92 -9.54
N LEU A 25 15.67 -7.32 -10.71
CA LEU A 25 14.56 -6.86 -11.54
C LEU A 25 13.88 -8.05 -12.22
N ALA A 26 12.74 -8.45 -11.69
CA ALA A 26 11.89 -9.42 -12.35
C ALA A 26 11.19 -8.80 -13.58
N PRO A 27 10.88 -9.61 -14.61
CA PRO A 27 10.11 -9.17 -15.77
C PRO A 27 8.80 -8.51 -15.37
N LEU A 28 8.41 -7.49 -16.13
CA LEU A 28 7.09 -6.87 -15.98
C LEU A 28 6.14 -7.44 -17.01
N GLU A 29 4.99 -7.87 -16.57
CA GLU A 29 3.93 -8.44 -17.39
C GLU A 29 2.65 -7.60 -17.25
N PRO A 30 1.82 -7.49 -18.31
CA PRO A 30 0.51 -6.87 -18.19
C PRO A 30 -0.31 -7.63 -17.14
N THR A 31 -0.87 -6.92 -16.20
CA THR A 31 -1.63 -7.52 -15.10
C THR A 31 -2.91 -6.71 -14.88
N TRP A 32 -3.99 -7.42 -14.50
CA TRP A 32 -5.29 -6.84 -14.12
C TRP A 32 -6.04 -6.08 -15.23
N ASP A 33 -5.95 -6.45 -16.48
CA ASP A 33 -6.70 -5.88 -17.62
C ASP A 33 -6.72 -4.33 -17.71
N SER A 34 -5.79 -3.67 -17.02
CA SER A 34 -5.76 -2.22 -16.83
C SER A 34 -4.53 -1.53 -17.41
N GLY A 35 -3.73 -2.25 -18.17
CA GLY A 35 -2.48 -1.74 -18.76
C GLY A 35 -1.29 -1.67 -17.79
N VAL A 36 -1.52 -1.89 -16.51
CA VAL A 36 -0.45 -1.86 -15.49
C VAL A 36 0.53 -2.99 -15.73
N MET A 37 1.80 -2.64 -15.80
CA MET A 37 2.89 -3.59 -15.89
C MET A 37 3.37 -3.97 -14.49
N SER A 38 3.35 -5.27 -14.18
CA SER A 38 3.64 -5.77 -12.83
C SER A 38 4.61 -6.93 -12.83
N SER A 39 5.45 -7.01 -11.80
CA SER A 39 6.25 -8.21 -11.53
C SER A 39 5.57 -9.18 -10.54
N PHE A 40 4.29 -9.02 -10.27
CA PHE A 40 3.55 -9.83 -9.29
C PHE A 40 3.71 -11.34 -9.50
N SER A 41 3.60 -11.80 -10.75
CA SER A 41 3.69 -13.22 -11.10
C SER A 41 5.13 -13.72 -11.31
N SER A 42 6.06 -12.82 -11.59
CA SER A 42 7.44 -13.14 -11.97
C SER A 42 8.47 -12.93 -10.87
N GLN A 43 8.14 -12.12 -9.84
CA GLN A 43 9.07 -11.83 -8.74
C GLN A 43 9.22 -13.03 -7.82
N LYS A 44 10.42 -13.58 -7.78
CA LYS A 44 10.77 -14.64 -6.85
C LYS A 44 11.13 -14.04 -5.49
N GLN A 45 10.38 -14.41 -4.48
CA GLN A 45 10.52 -13.83 -3.13
C GLN A 45 11.83 -14.26 -2.45
N GLU A 46 12.32 -15.44 -2.76
CA GLU A 46 13.61 -15.97 -2.29
C GLU A 46 14.83 -15.23 -2.85
N GLU A 47 14.65 -14.48 -3.93
CA GLU A 47 15.71 -13.65 -4.52
C GLU A 47 15.77 -12.24 -3.89
N ILE A 48 14.82 -11.88 -3.02
CA ILE A 48 14.83 -10.59 -2.32
C ILE A 48 15.89 -10.66 -1.21
N PRO A 49 16.88 -9.74 -1.21
CA PRO A 49 17.93 -9.74 -0.20
C PRO A 49 17.39 -9.64 1.24
N GLU A 50 17.98 -10.40 2.16
CA GLU A 50 17.62 -10.37 3.59
C GLU A 50 17.73 -8.96 4.19
N SER A 51 18.66 -8.14 3.70
CA SER A 51 18.80 -6.74 4.10
C SER A 51 17.56 -5.90 3.81
N ILE A 52 16.82 -6.21 2.74
CA ILE A 52 15.57 -5.53 2.39
C ILE A 52 14.46 -5.94 3.35
N TRP A 53 14.36 -7.24 3.66
CA TRP A 53 13.40 -7.72 4.64
C TRP A 53 13.65 -7.12 6.01
N GLY A 54 14.91 -7.07 6.45
CA GLY A 54 15.30 -6.42 7.72
C GLY A 54 14.96 -4.91 7.74
N TYR A 55 15.24 -4.21 6.64
CA TYR A 55 14.90 -2.79 6.52
C TYR A 55 13.40 -2.54 6.58
N LEU A 56 12.61 -3.29 5.81
CA LEU A 56 11.15 -3.17 5.78
C LEU A 56 10.53 -3.57 7.13
N SER A 57 11.03 -4.63 7.77
CA SER A 57 10.59 -5.01 9.12
C SER A 57 10.76 -3.85 10.10
N GLY A 58 11.92 -3.22 10.10
CA GLY A 58 12.19 -2.09 10.98
C GLY A 58 11.22 -0.91 10.77
N VAL A 59 10.84 -0.64 9.51
CA VAL A 59 9.88 0.42 9.19
C VAL A 59 8.46 0.03 9.63
N VAL A 60 8.01 -1.17 9.26
CA VAL A 60 6.65 -1.66 9.57
C VAL A 60 6.47 -1.82 11.08
N GLU A 61 7.40 -2.46 11.76
CA GLU A 61 7.34 -2.67 13.20
C GLU A 61 7.32 -1.36 13.98
N ARG A 62 8.15 -0.39 13.62
CA ARG A 62 8.14 0.94 14.24
C ARG A 62 6.76 1.60 14.19
N ASN A 63 6.07 1.50 13.07
CA ASN A 63 4.75 2.11 12.89
C ASN A 63 3.64 1.31 13.60
N LEU A 64 3.56 0.02 13.37
CA LEU A 64 2.47 -0.81 13.89
C LEU A 64 2.63 -1.13 15.38
N TYR A 65 3.85 -1.35 15.85
CA TYR A 65 4.13 -1.64 17.24
C TYR A 65 3.87 -0.44 18.14
N SER A 66 4.30 0.76 17.72
CA SER A 66 4.02 1.98 18.48
C SER A 66 2.53 2.26 18.64
N ALA A 67 1.70 1.76 17.72
CA ALA A 67 0.26 1.87 17.77
C ALA A 67 -0.43 0.65 18.44
N GLN A 68 0.31 -0.30 18.96
CA GLN A 68 -0.20 -1.55 19.56
C GLN A 68 -1.06 -2.40 18.61
N LEU A 69 -0.80 -2.30 17.31
CA LEU A 69 -1.58 -2.98 16.27
C LEU A 69 -0.95 -4.27 15.75
N MET A 70 0.24 -4.64 16.24
CA MET A 70 0.83 -5.94 15.93
C MET A 70 1.65 -6.48 17.09
N GLY A 71 1.77 -7.80 17.15
CA GLY A 71 2.72 -8.51 18.00
C GLY A 71 4.15 -8.53 17.40
N LYS A 72 5.10 -9.11 18.12
CA LYS A 72 6.55 -9.06 17.83
C LYS A 72 7.01 -9.82 16.57
N ASN A 73 6.14 -10.46 15.81
CA ASN A 73 6.53 -11.29 14.68
C ASN A 73 5.76 -10.92 13.42
N ALA A 74 6.21 -9.89 12.70
CA ALA A 74 5.74 -9.65 11.35
C ALA A 74 6.33 -10.71 10.39
N ARG A 75 5.50 -11.23 9.50
CA ARG A 75 5.96 -12.06 8.36
C ARG A 75 5.56 -11.34 7.09
N PHE A 76 6.55 -11.06 6.25
CA PHE A 76 6.29 -10.56 4.91
C PHE A 76 5.84 -11.72 4.03
N GLY A 77 4.80 -11.47 3.25
CA GLY A 77 4.28 -12.46 2.30
C GLY A 77 4.88 -12.26 0.92
N HIS A 78 4.74 -11.06 0.38
CA HIS A 78 5.09 -10.77 -1.00
C HIS A 78 5.53 -9.32 -1.17
N ILE A 79 6.52 -9.11 -2.07
CA ILE A 79 6.89 -7.80 -2.61
C ILE A 79 6.96 -7.90 -4.13
N TRP A 80 6.46 -6.90 -4.83
CA TRP A 80 6.53 -6.81 -6.29
C TRP A 80 6.54 -5.34 -6.72
N ARG A 81 6.83 -5.10 -7.98
CA ARG A 81 6.88 -3.78 -8.57
C ARG A 81 5.76 -3.59 -9.58
N ASN A 82 5.08 -2.45 -9.48
CA ASN A 82 4.12 -2.00 -10.47
C ASN A 82 4.64 -0.76 -11.19
N VAL A 83 4.40 -0.69 -12.49
CA VAL A 83 4.73 0.47 -13.32
C VAL A 83 3.48 0.94 -14.05
N TYR A 84 3.14 2.20 -13.85
CA TYR A 84 1.97 2.86 -14.44
C TYR A 84 2.45 3.85 -15.49
N LYS A 85 1.89 3.79 -16.68
CA LYS A 85 2.02 4.81 -17.73
C LYS A 85 0.87 5.79 -17.61
N LYS A 86 0.91 6.85 -18.41
CA LYS A 86 -0.19 7.79 -18.50
C LYS A 86 -1.48 7.07 -18.92
N HIS A 87 -2.54 7.25 -18.14
CA HIS A 87 -3.85 6.62 -18.29
C HIS A 87 -3.96 5.17 -17.80
N ASP A 88 -2.89 4.54 -17.34
CA ASP A 88 -3.02 3.26 -16.65
C ASP A 88 -3.70 3.49 -15.29
N TYR A 89 -4.50 2.51 -14.90
CA TYR A 89 -5.17 2.52 -13.60
C TYR A 89 -5.29 1.09 -13.08
N GLN A 90 -5.57 0.97 -11.82
CA GLN A 90 -5.94 -0.29 -11.20
C GLN A 90 -7.25 -0.06 -10.47
N ASP A 91 -8.22 -0.96 -10.69
CA ASP A 91 -9.51 -0.90 -10.02
C ASP A 91 -9.35 -1.02 -8.50
N ALA A 92 -10.33 -0.50 -7.77
CA ALA A 92 -10.40 -0.67 -6.34
C ALA A 92 -10.42 -2.16 -5.98
N HIS A 93 -9.49 -2.57 -5.13
CA HIS A 93 -9.31 -3.96 -4.74
C HIS A 93 -8.79 -4.04 -3.31
N ILE A 94 -8.86 -5.22 -2.74
CA ILE A 94 -8.28 -5.54 -1.44
C ILE A 94 -7.13 -6.54 -1.61
N HIS A 95 -6.28 -6.67 -0.61
CA HIS A 95 -5.17 -7.64 -0.60
C HIS A 95 -5.54 -8.85 0.28
N PRO A 96 -6.18 -9.88 -0.28
CA PRO A 96 -6.61 -11.04 0.49
C PRO A 96 -5.41 -11.81 1.07
N LYS A 97 -5.63 -12.50 2.19
CA LYS A 97 -4.62 -13.31 2.90
C LYS A 97 -3.51 -12.51 3.60
N SER A 98 -3.59 -11.19 3.61
CA SER A 98 -2.70 -10.30 4.38
C SER A 98 -3.51 -9.53 5.41
N GLN A 99 -2.92 -9.23 6.55
CA GLN A 99 -3.52 -8.33 7.56
C GLN A 99 -3.21 -6.88 7.24
N TRP A 100 -1.96 -6.64 6.82
CA TRP A 100 -1.44 -5.32 6.48
C TRP A 100 -0.81 -5.35 5.11
N SER A 101 -1.01 -4.30 4.38
CA SER A 101 -0.35 -4.02 3.11
C SER A 101 0.48 -2.76 3.21
N TYR A 102 1.47 -2.65 2.36
CA TYR A 102 2.23 -1.42 2.20
C TYR A 102 2.48 -1.13 0.72
N VAL A 103 2.58 0.15 0.41
CA VAL A 103 3.00 0.63 -0.90
C VAL A 103 4.14 1.63 -0.72
N ILE A 104 5.21 1.45 -1.49
CA ILE A 104 6.34 2.36 -1.55
C ILE A 104 6.32 3.05 -2.90
N TYR A 105 6.36 4.36 -2.90
CA TYR A 105 6.31 5.19 -4.10
C TYR A 105 7.73 5.60 -4.49
N VAL A 106 8.31 4.88 -5.45
CA VAL A 106 9.64 5.21 -6.00
C VAL A 106 9.54 6.44 -6.89
N ASP A 107 8.49 6.51 -7.70
CA ASP A 107 8.10 7.66 -8.50
C ASP A 107 6.60 7.92 -8.30
N VAL A 108 6.20 9.18 -8.31
CA VAL A 108 4.82 9.58 -8.05
C VAL A 108 4.20 10.19 -9.29
N THR A 109 3.80 9.33 -10.21
CA THR A 109 3.08 9.72 -11.43
C THR A 109 1.58 9.43 -11.35
N SER A 110 1.14 8.65 -10.36
CA SER A 110 -0.25 8.24 -10.16
C SER A 110 -0.77 8.62 -8.78
N ARG A 111 -2.09 8.63 -8.64
CA ARG A 111 -2.76 8.89 -7.36
C ARG A 111 -3.32 7.60 -6.79
N THR A 112 -2.98 7.30 -5.54
CA THR A 112 -3.67 6.27 -4.77
C THR A 112 -4.88 6.89 -4.08
N ALA A 113 -5.99 6.17 -4.08
CA ALA A 113 -7.20 6.54 -3.34
C ALA A 113 -7.65 5.36 -2.48
N PHE A 114 -7.95 5.62 -1.22
CA PHE A 114 -8.59 4.68 -0.32
C PHE A 114 -10.08 4.99 -0.24
N PHE A 115 -10.93 4.03 -0.58
CA PHE A 115 -12.37 4.23 -0.52
C PHE A 115 -12.89 3.88 0.86
N ASN A 116 -13.84 4.66 1.33
CA ASN A 116 -14.50 4.41 2.61
C ASN A 116 -15.30 3.10 2.55
N PRO A 117 -14.91 2.04 3.26
CA PRO A 117 -15.60 0.74 3.18
C PRO A 117 -17.02 0.79 3.74
N SER A 118 -17.38 1.79 4.52
CA SER A 118 -18.71 1.98 5.09
C SER A 118 -19.59 2.93 4.29
N ILE A 119 -19.14 3.39 3.09
CA ILE A 119 -19.83 4.48 2.38
C ILE A 119 -21.27 4.15 2.02
N HIS A 120 -21.56 2.91 1.64
CA HIS A 120 -22.92 2.49 1.30
C HIS A 120 -23.87 2.57 2.51
N ASN A 121 -23.38 2.17 3.68
CA ASN A 121 -24.16 2.28 4.91
C ASN A 121 -24.42 3.75 5.28
N ILE A 122 -23.38 4.59 5.16
CA ILE A 122 -23.49 6.02 5.43
C ILE A 122 -24.51 6.67 4.48
N GLN A 123 -24.40 6.40 3.18
CA GLN A 123 -25.32 6.93 2.17
C GLN A 123 -26.77 6.45 2.39
N ASN A 124 -26.97 5.18 2.73
CA ASN A 124 -28.27 4.62 2.99
C ASN A 124 -28.96 5.25 4.23
N HIS A 125 -28.19 5.53 5.28
CA HIS A 125 -28.74 6.11 6.51
C HIS A 125 -28.97 7.62 6.42
N PHE A 126 -28.09 8.34 5.77
CA PHE A 126 -28.13 9.80 5.73
C PHE A 126 -28.70 10.34 4.42
N GLY A 127 -28.88 9.51 3.39
CA GLY A 127 -29.40 9.93 2.08
C GLY A 127 -28.46 10.88 1.30
N CYS A 128 -27.29 11.21 1.86
CA CYS A 128 -26.31 12.10 1.26
C CYS A 128 -24.90 11.83 1.81
N THR A 129 -23.90 12.36 1.12
CA THR A 129 -22.53 12.42 1.66
C THR A 129 -22.43 13.60 2.60
N LEU A 130 -21.95 13.35 3.81
CA LEU A 130 -21.67 14.38 4.79
C LEU A 130 -20.15 14.69 4.76
N PRO A 131 -19.73 15.95 4.91
CA PRO A 131 -18.30 16.32 4.87
C PRO A 131 -17.45 15.57 5.89
N GLN A 132 -18.02 15.19 7.05
CA GLN A 132 -17.36 14.41 8.08
C GLN A 132 -17.19 12.92 7.74
N PHE A 133 -17.86 12.45 6.69
CA PHE A 133 -17.78 11.08 6.18
C PHE A 133 -17.31 11.08 4.72
N PRO A 134 -16.04 11.31 4.46
CA PRO A 134 -15.52 11.37 3.09
C PRO A 134 -15.71 10.05 2.35
N LEU A 135 -15.96 10.14 1.04
CA LEU A 135 -16.07 8.97 0.16
C LEU A 135 -14.74 8.26 0.00
N ASP A 136 -13.71 9.04 -0.16
CA ASP A 136 -12.34 8.57 -0.37
C ASP A 136 -11.34 9.41 0.42
N TYR A 137 -10.14 8.87 0.52
CA TYR A 137 -8.97 9.56 1.01
C TYR A 137 -7.84 9.42 0.00
N LYS A 138 -7.24 10.54 -0.37
CA LYS A 138 -6.10 10.60 -1.29
C LYS A 138 -4.90 11.16 -0.53
N PRO A 139 -3.90 10.33 -0.22
CA PRO A 139 -2.71 10.79 0.46
C PRO A 139 -1.91 11.77 -0.40
N ASN A 140 -1.24 12.70 0.25
CA ASN A 140 -0.20 13.48 -0.39
C ASN A 140 1.07 12.64 -0.44
N LEU A 141 1.59 12.38 -1.64
CA LEU A 141 2.69 11.47 -1.90
C LEU A 141 3.85 12.21 -2.55
N GLU A 142 5.04 11.77 -2.19
CA GLU A 142 6.31 12.17 -2.81
C GLU A 142 7.20 10.94 -3.00
N PRO A 143 8.24 11.00 -3.83
CA PRO A 143 9.17 9.88 -3.97
C PRO A 143 9.76 9.48 -2.61
N GLY A 144 9.76 8.17 -2.32
CA GLY A 144 10.13 7.61 -1.02
C GLY A 144 8.98 7.52 -0.01
N SER A 145 7.80 8.08 -0.30
CA SER A 145 6.64 7.85 0.57
C SER A 145 6.32 6.37 0.69
N MET A 146 6.07 5.91 1.91
CA MET A 146 5.55 4.58 2.22
C MET A 146 4.24 4.71 2.98
N ILE A 147 3.21 4.03 2.49
CA ILE A 147 1.93 3.93 3.21
C ILE A 147 1.75 2.50 3.67
N ILE A 148 1.39 2.31 4.94
CA ILE A 148 1.04 1.02 5.52
C ILE A 148 -0.43 1.10 5.93
N PHE A 149 -1.22 0.13 5.52
CA PHE A 149 -2.67 0.14 5.71
C PHE A 149 -3.23 -1.28 5.90
N PRO A 150 -4.39 -1.43 6.55
CA PRO A 150 -5.08 -2.73 6.61
C PRO A 150 -5.44 -3.22 5.21
N SER A 151 -5.21 -4.49 4.94
CA SER A 151 -5.32 -5.08 3.59
C SER A 151 -6.74 -5.14 3.00
N PHE A 152 -7.74 -4.76 3.79
CA PHE A 152 -9.14 -4.67 3.35
C PHE A 152 -9.56 -3.27 2.85
N LEU A 153 -8.64 -2.28 2.90
CA LEU A 153 -8.84 -0.93 2.38
C LEU A 153 -8.59 -0.85 0.88
#